data_67e3b849f1f396ba0e9390861e63a547
#
_entry.id   67e3b849f1f396ba0e9390861e63a547
#
_cell.length_a   1.000
_cell.length_b   1.000
_cell.length_c   1.000
_cell.angle_alpha   90.00
_cell.angle_beta   90.00
_cell.angle_gamma   90.00
#
_symmetry.space_group_name_H-M   'P 1'
#
loop_
_entity.id
_entity.type
_entity.pdbx_description
1 polymer ?
#
loop_
_entity_poly.entity_id
_entity_poly.type
_entity_poly.pdbx_seq_one_letter_code
_entity_poly.pdbx_strand_id
1 'polypeptide(L)'
;MRFKEKIVHLSQIDFSDDAFRITTEKQVDDLMLSIKHVGILHFPLLLKKEAAAYKIICGFRRVEACRRLKWPKLEAMILEPEAMRLKCIKYAITDNAFQRPLNLIEKSRSIEMLSEFFKDINKLSEELSVLGLPEHPSMIKKLKGICHLSEPLQNSILSNTISLAMVLELSEMSEDDAKGFIKLFNILKLSLNKQKEIVTLVKEIAMREDKSIQQVIDESPLKKILRNEDLDKNQKAHNIRIYLKQRRFPTIAGIEKSYERYCQKLNLERGFKLIPPANFESPTYTFQLSFNNMSQLKGLKTAFDALMKNPYLKKIVD
;
A
#
# COMPACT_ATOMS: atom_id res chain seq x y z
N MET A 1 -1.40 -3.29 42.10
CA MET A 1 -2.67 -3.88 41.61
C MET A 1 -2.51 -5.39 41.60
N ARG A 2 -3.40 -6.12 42.23
CA ARG A 2 -3.40 -7.58 42.21
C ARG A 2 -4.40 -8.03 41.17
N PHE A 3 -4.00 -8.88 40.27
CA PHE A 3 -4.89 -9.63 39.38
C PHE A 3 -5.57 -10.72 40.21
N LYS A 4 -6.88 -10.91 39.99
CA LYS A 4 -7.62 -12.02 40.61
C LYS A 4 -8.00 -13.02 39.52
N GLU A 5 -7.60 -14.25 39.66
CA GLU A 5 -8.09 -15.32 38.79
C GLU A 5 -9.54 -15.62 39.11
N LYS A 6 -10.35 -15.76 38.07
CA LYS A 6 -11.77 -16.08 38.22
C LYS A 6 -12.30 -16.82 36.99
N ILE A 7 -13.21 -17.74 37.22
CA ILE A 7 -14.03 -18.35 36.19
C ILE A 7 -15.16 -17.39 35.83
N VAL A 8 -15.24 -16.99 34.55
CA VAL A 8 -16.20 -16.04 34.02
C VAL A 8 -17.08 -16.73 32.99
N HIS A 9 -18.39 -16.51 33.04
CA HIS A 9 -19.31 -16.94 31.99
C HIS A 9 -19.15 -16.09 30.74
N LEU A 10 -19.11 -16.71 29.54
CA LEU A 10 -18.97 -15.97 28.29
C LEU A 10 -20.13 -15.00 28.06
N SER A 11 -21.33 -15.32 28.56
CA SER A 11 -22.49 -14.41 28.51
C SER A 11 -22.30 -13.09 29.26
N GLN A 12 -21.33 -13.02 30.17
CA GLN A 12 -20.99 -11.80 30.93
C GLN A 12 -19.93 -10.94 30.21
N ILE A 13 -19.34 -11.43 29.12
CA ILE A 13 -18.30 -10.71 28.38
C ILE A 13 -18.93 -9.89 27.25
N ASP A 14 -18.61 -8.61 27.20
CA ASP A 14 -19.01 -7.71 26.12
C ASP A 14 -18.10 -7.89 24.90
N PHE A 15 -18.57 -8.64 23.91
CA PHE A 15 -17.84 -8.90 22.66
C PHE A 15 -17.88 -7.73 21.67
N SER A 16 -18.75 -6.76 21.87
CA SER A 16 -18.88 -5.59 21.01
C SER A 16 -17.92 -4.47 21.40
N ASP A 17 -17.34 -4.52 22.58
CA ASP A 17 -16.44 -3.50 23.10
C ASP A 17 -15.00 -3.76 22.66
N ASP A 18 -14.57 -3.08 21.61
CA ASP A 18 -13.22 -3.17 21.03
C ASP A 18 -12.25 -2.09 21.54
N ALA A 19 -12.59 -1.36 22.62
CA ALA A 19 -11.84 -0.19 23.10
C ALA A 19 -10.36 -0.46 23.44
N PHE A 20 -9.96 -1.71 23.71
CA PHE A 20 -8.58 -2.13 23.96
C PHE A 20 -8.04 -3.08 22.89
N ARG A 21 -8.76 -3.25 21.78
CA ARG A 21 -8.36 -4.21 20.75
C ARG A 21 -7.22 -3.67 19.89
N ILE A 22 -6.03 -4.21 20.09
CA ILE A 22 -4.85 -3.91 19.27
C ILE A 22 -4.85 -4.76 18.00
N THR A 23 -5.02 -6.08 18.14
CA THR A 23 -4.88 -7.04 17.05
C THR A 23 -5.85 -6.80 15.88
N THR A 24 -5.32 -6.90 14.67
CA THR A 24 -6.10 -6.96 13.42
C THR A 24 -6.47 -8.38 13.03
N GLU A 25 -5.85 -9.37 13.65
CA GLU A 25 -6.03 -10.79 13.36
C GLU A 25 -7.42 -11.26 13.82
N LYS A 26 -8.23 -11.75 12.87
CA LYS A 26 -9.60 -12.24 13.14
C LYS A 26 -9.69 -13.78 13.07
N GLN A 27 -8.70 -14.45 12.45
CA GLN A 27 -8.69 -15.90 12.34
C GLN A 27 -8.28 -16.54 13.66
N VAL A 28 -9.03 -17.54 14.08
CA VAL A 28 -8.82 -18.23 15.36
C VAL A 28 -8.86 -19.76 15.23
N ASP A 29 -8.91 -20.29 14.00
CA ASP A 29 -9.13 -21.73 13.77
C ASP A 29 -8.00 -22.58 14.36
N ASP A 30 -6.73 -22.21 14.12
CA ASP A 30 -5.58 -22.90 14.71
C ASP A 30 -5.56 -22.76 16.23
N LEU A 31 -5.96 -21.60 16.75
CA LEU A 31 -6.05 -21.35 18.18
C LEU A 31 -7.19 -22.17 18.82
N MET A 32 -8.30 -22.37 18.11
CA MET A 32 -9.40 -23.22 18.55
C MET A 32 -8.94 -24.68 18.69
N LEU A 33 -8.19 -25.19 17.71
CA LEU A 33 -7.61 -26.54 17.78
C LEU A 33 -6.69 -26.68 19.00
N SER A 34 -5.79 -25.76 19.20
CA SER A 34 -4.88 -25.72 20.36
C SER A 34 -5.65 -25.70 21.68
N ILE A 35 -6.61 -24.76 21.83
CA ILE A 35 -7.40 -24.63 23.05
C ILE A 35 -8.23 -25.89 23.34
N LYS A 36 -8.76 -26.51 22.29
CA LYS A 36 -9.53 -27.78 22.45
C LYS A 36 -8.69 -28.93 22.98
N HIS A 37 -7.41 -28.99 22.59
CA HIS A 37 -6.52 -30.10 22.98
C HIS A 37 -5.74 -29.86 24.27
N VAL A 38 -5.32 -28.63 24.52
CA VAL A 38 -4.39 -28.30 25.61
C VAL A 38 -5.02 -27.40 26.68
N GLY A 39 -6.13 -26.71 26.33
CA GLY A 39 -6.71 -25.68 27.17
C GLY A 39 -6.10 -24.31 26.94
N ILE A 40 -6.43 -23.35 27.79
CA ILE A 40 -5.90 -21.98 27.75
C ILE A 40 -4.66 -21.89 28.62
N LEU A 41 -3.46 -21.74 27.99
CA LEU A 41 -2.20 -21.61 28.73
C LEU A 41 -2.02 -20.20 29.33
N HIS A 42 -2.52 -19.17 28.66
CA HIS A 42 -2.44 -17.78 29.11
C HIS A 42 -3.83 -17.19 29.21
N PHE A 43 -4.27 -16.90 30.41
CA PHE A 43 -5.61 -16.38 30.64
C PHE A 43 -5.80 -14.99 30.03
N PRO A 44 -6.98 -14.70 29.44
CA PRO A 44 -7.30 -13.36 28.99
C PRO A 44 -7.42 -12.42 30.19
N LEU A 45 -7.09 -11.13 29.98
CA LEU A 45 -7.24 -10.09 30.99
C LEU A 45 -8.56 -9.34 30.74
N LEU A 46 -9.41 -9.33 31.72
CA LEU A 46 -10.73 -8.70 31.67
C LEU A 46 -10.83 -7.58 32.71
N LEU A 47 -11.50 -6.50 32.35
CA LEU A 47 -11.90 -5.41 33.27
C LEU A 47 -13.34 -5.64 33.68
N LYS A 48 -13.58 -5.68 35.01
CA LYS A 48 -14.92 -5.72 35.56
C LYS A 48 -15.62 -4.40 35.30
N LYS A 49 -16.85 -4.46 34.79
CA LYS A 49 -17.78 -3.34 34.69
C LYS A 49 -18.82 -3.38 35.83
N GLU A 50 -19.60 -2.35 35.96
CA GLU A 50 -20.82 -2.35 36.77
C GLU A 50 -21.77 -3.44 36.25
N ALA A 51 -22.68 -3.94 37.10
CA ALA A 51 -23.65 -4.99 36.77
C ALA A 51 -23.04 -6.37 36.36
N ALA A 52 -21.86 -6.73 36.88
CA ALA A 52 -21.20 -8.03 36.66
C ALA A 52 -20.84 -8.37 35.20
N ALA A 53 -20.74 -7.37 34.33
CA ALA A 53 -20.24 -7.51 32.98
C ALA A 53 -18.71 -7.33 32.93
N TYR A 54 -18.08 -7.86 31.89
CA TYR A 54 -16.63 -7.78 31.70
C TYR A 54 -16.29 -7.21 30.31
N LYS A 55 -15.26 -6.37 30.27
CA LYS A 55 -14.65 -5.85 29.06
C LYS A 55 -13.30 -6.52 28.83
N ILE A 56 -13.00 -6.88 27.58
CA ILE A 56 -11.72 -7.51 27.24
C ILE A 56 -10.63 -6.43 27.18
N ILE A 57 -9.52 -6.65 27.88
CA ILE A 57 -8.30 -5.85 27.77
C ILE A 57 -7.28 -6.57 26.91
N CYS A 58 -6.98 -7.83 27.22
CA CYS A 58 -6.04 -8.71 26.49
C CYS A 58 -6.69 -10.04 26.16
N GLY A 59 -6.23 -10.68 25.09
CA GLY A 59 -6.66 -12.04 24.74
C GLY A 59 -7.94 -12.10 23.92
N PHE A 60 -8.28 -11.09 23.13
CA PHE A 60 -9.44 -11.06 22.23
C PHE A 60 -9.57 -12.35 21.38
N ARG A 61 -8.47 -12.85 20.81
CA ARG A 61 -8.49 -14.07 20.00
C ARG A 61 -8.81 -15.32 20.85
N ARG A 62 -8.30 -15.39 22.09
CA ARG A 62 -8.56 -16.50 23.03
C ARG A 62 -10.04 -16.53 23.44
N VAL A 63 -10.60 -15.39 23.77
CA VAL A 63 -12.01 -15.24 24.13
C VAL A 63 -12.91 -15.60 22.94
N GLU A 64 -12.57 -15.12 21.73
CA GLU A 64 -13.31 -15.45 20.50
C GLU A 64 -13.23 -16.96 20.15
N ALA A 65 -12.07 -17.58 20.34
CA ALA A 65 -11.92 -19.02 20.14
C ALA A 65 -12.82 -19.83 21.08
N CYS A 66 -12.86 -19.46 22.38
CA CYS A 66 -13.76 -20.10 23.35
C CYS A 66 -15.24 -19.88 22.99
N ARG A 67 -15.60 -18.70 22.48
CA ARG A 67 -16.95 -18.42 22.01
C ARG A 67 -17.35 -19.33 20.83
N ARG A 68 -16.48 -19.50 19.85
CA ARG A 68 -16.72 -20.39 18.69
C ARG A 68 -16.76 -21.86 19.10
N LEU A 69 -15.96 -22.24 20.11
CA LEU A 69 -16.02 -23.59 20.71
C LEU A 69 -17.27 -23.81 21.57
N LYS A 70 -18.11 -22.80 21.74
CA LYS A 70 -19.34 -22.83 22.56
C LYS A 70 -19.07 -23.19 24.03
N TRP A 71 -17.92 -22.78 24.57
CA TRP A 71 -17.64 -22.95 25.98
C TRP A 71 -18.57 -22.05 26.80
N PRO A 72 -19.18 -22.55 27.89
CA PRO A 72 -20.07 -21.75 28.73
C PRO A 72 -19.29 -20.75 29.59
N LYS A 73 -18.05 -21.06 29.92
CA LYS A 73 -17.20 -20.30 30.85
C LYS A 73 -15.74 -20.45 30.48
N LEU A 74 -14.90 -19.51 30.91
CA LEU A 74 -13.45 -19.54 30.78
C LEU A 74 -12.77 -18.99 32.04
N GLU A 75 -11.54 -19.37 32.26
CA GLU A 75 -10.68 -18.80 33.29
C GLU A 75 -10.05 -17.50 32.76
N ALA A 76 -10.10 -16.44 33.57
CA ALA A 76 -9.62 -15.11 33.22
C ALA A 76 -8.98 -14.40 34.41
N MET A 77 -8.03 -13.53 34.11
CA MET A 77 -7.51 -12.59 35.08
C MET A 77 -8.39 -11.35 35.10
N ILE A 78 -8.81 -10.91 36.27
CA ILE A 78 -9.76 -9.81 36.45
C ILE A 78 -9.05 -8.60 37.04
N LEU A 79 -9.27 -7.44 36.41
CA LEU A 79 -9.01 -6.14 36.97
C LEU A 79 -10.30 -5.56 37.54
N GLU A 80 -10.18 -4.92 38.71
CA GLU A 80 -11.31 -4.21 39.33
C GLU A 80 -11.60 -2.91 38.54
N PRO A 81 -12.83 -2.34 38.66
CA PRO A 81 -13.29 -1.18 37.89
C PRO A 81 -12.40 0.05 38.03
N GLU A 82 -11.75 0.22 39.19
CA GLU A 82 -10.89 1.36 39.50
C GLU A 82 -9.54 1.33 38.74
N ALA A 83 -9.31 0.31 37.90
CA ALA A 83 -8.09 0.24 37.09
C ALA A 83 -8.03 1.43 36.12
N MET A 84 -6.94 2.22 36.22
CA MET A 84 -6.72 3.37 35.34
C MET A 84 -6.69 2.94 33.87
N ARG A 85 -7.47 3.64 33.02
CA ARG A 85 -7.57 3.36 31.57
C ARG A 85 -6.21 3.31 30.88
N LEU A 86 -5.28 4.24 31.22
CA LEU A 86 -3.93 4.23 30.68
C LEU A 86 -3.20 2.90 30.96
N LYS A 87 -3.38 2.34 32.17
CA LYS A 87 -2.75 1.08 32.54
C LYS A 87 -3.33 -0.09 31.76
N CYS A 88 -4.63 -0.11 31.51
CA CYS A 88 -5.29 -1.10 30.66
C CYS A 88 -4.76 -1.04 29.22
N ILE A 89 -4.58 0.17 28.66
CA ILE A 89 -3.98 0.36 27.33
C ILE A 89 -2.55 -0.19 27.28
N LYS A 90 -1.71 0.14 28.28
CA LYS A 90 -0.34 -0.39 28.36
C LYS A 90 -0.34 -1.93 28.40
N TYR A 91 -1.23 -2.57 29.16
CA TYR A 91 -1.35 -4.03 29.17
C TYR A 91 -1.76 -4.57 27.80
N ALA A 92 -2.76 -3.97 27.15
CA ALA A 92 -3.20 -4.39 25.82
C ALA A 92 -2.08 -4.29 24.78
N ILE A 93 -1.27 -3.24 24.81
CA ILE A 93 -0.13 -3.07 23.91
C ILE A 93 0.94 -4.11 24.23
N THR A 94 1.33 -4.25 25.50
CA THR A 94 2.39 -5.16 25.95
C THR A 94 2.07 -6.62 25.60
N ASP A 95 0.83 -7.08 25.85
CA ASP A 95 0.39 -8.45 25.53
C ASP A 95 0.53 -8.78 24.02
N ASN A 96 0.48 -7.78 23.15
CA ASN A 96 0.63 -7.97 21.71
C ASN A 96 2.07 -7.72 21.22
N ALA A 97 2.69 -6.60 21.64
CA ALA A 97 3.96 -6.11 21.08
C ALA A 97 5.16 -7.01 21.42
N PHE A 98 5.16 -7.64 22.59
CA PHE A 98 6.25 -8.53 23.02
C PHE A 98 6.06 -10.00 22.64
N GLN A 99 4.89 -10.38 22.12
CA GLN A 99 4.65 -11.74 21.59
C GLN A 99 5.05 -11.87 20.12
N ARG A 100 4.84 -10.80 19.33
CA ARG A 100 5.16 -10.72 17.91
C ARG A 100 5.29 -9.28 17.43
N PRO A 101 5.98 -9.03 16.31
CA PRO A 101 5.99 -7.70 15.70
C PRO A 101 4.57 -7.25 15.36
N LEU A 102 4.22 -6.02 15.78
CA LEU A 102 2.95 -5.41 15.40
C LEU A 102 3.00 -4.94 13.94
N ASN A 103 1.90 -5.14 13.20
CA ASN A 103 1.74 -4.53 11.88
C ASN A 103 1.44 -3.02 11.99
N LEU A 104 1.40 -2.31 10.84
CA LEU A 104 1.25 -0.85 10.84
C LEU A 104 -0.09 -0.39 11.41
N ILE A 105 -1.18 -1.14 11.21
CA ILE A 105 -2.50 -0.81 11.77
C ILE A 105 -2.50 -1.00 13.29
N GLU A 106 -1.90 -2.06 13.78
CA GLU A 106 -1.77 -2.34 15.22
C GLU A 106 -0.90 -1.29 15.91
N LYS A 107 0.20 -0.87 15.28
CA LYS A 107 1.02 0.26 15.74
C LYS A 107 0.22 1.56 15.77
N SER A 108 -0.58 1.82 14.75
CA SER A 108 -1.46 2.98 14.68
C SER A 108 -2.48 2.99 15.83
N ARG A 109 -3.17 1.87 16.08
CA ARG A 109 -4.11 1.73 17.21
C ARG A 109 -3.44 2.01 18.55
N SER A 110 -2.24 1.45 18.73
CA SER A 110 -1.46 1.65 19.97
C SER A 110 -1.08 3.11 20.18
N ILE A 111 -0.62 3.79 19.12
CA ILE A 111 -0.27 5.21 19.13
C ILE A 111 -1.51 6.07 19.44
N GLU A 112 -2.63 5.77 18.79
CA GLU A 112 -3.88 6.52 18.96
C GLU A 112 -4.37 6.45 20.41
N MET A 113 -4.44 5.25 20.98
CA MET A 113 -4.85 5.04 22.36
C MET A 113 -3.96 5.77 23.37
N LEU A 114 -2.63 5.76 23.17
CA LEU A 114 -1.70 6.47 24.04
C LEU A 114 -1.76 7.99 23.86
N SER A 115 -2.06 8.48 22.65
CA SER A 115 -2.22 9.91 22.35
C SER A 115 -3.35 10.58 23.12
N GLU A 116 -4.31 9.81 23.66
CA GLU A 116 -5.34 10.34 24.55
C GLU A 116 -4.73 10.95 25.83
N PHE A 117 -3.61 10.37 26.32
CA PHE A 117 -2.97 10.71 27.59
C PHE A 117 -1.72 11.55 27.42
N PHE A 118 -1.02 11.46 26.31
CA PHE A 118 0.24 12.15 26.05
C PHE A 118 0.06 13.12 24.87
N LYS A 119 -0.15 14.41 25.20
CA LYS A 119 -0.30 15.46 24.17
C LYS A 119 1.03 15.92 23.60
N ASP A 120 2.10 15.88 24.40
CA ASP A 120 3.44 16.17 23.97
C ASP A 120 4.03 14.96 23.23
N ILE A 121 4.50 15.20 22.01
CA ILE A 121 5.01 14.15 21.14
C ILE A 121 6.30 13.50 21.67
N ASN A 122 7.11 14.23 22.43
CA ASN A 122 8.34 13.70 23.02
C ASN A 122 8.01 12.73 24.16
N LYS A 123 7.07 13.13 25.03
CA LYS A 123 6.55 12.24 26.10
C LYS A 123 5.88 11.01 25.54
N LEU A 124 5.10 11.16 24.45
CA LEU A 124 4.50 10.05 23.76
C LEU A 124 5.58 9.12 23.16
N SER A 125 6.63 9.69 22.57
CA SER A 125 7.78 8.96 22.01
C SER A 125 8.48 8.11 23.07
N GLU A 126 8.76 8.67 24.24
CA GLU A 126 9.35 7.97 25.39
C GLU A 126 8.49 6.76 25.81
N GLU A 127 7.19 6.98 25.97
CA GLU A 127 6.25 5.91 26.33
C GLU A 127 6.16 4.80 25.28
N LEU A 128 6.16 5.17 24.00
CA LEU A 128 6.14 4.23 22.89
C LEU A 128 7.41 3.39 22.83
N SER A 129 8.58 3.99 23.08
CA SER A 129 9.87 3.31 23.12
C SER A 129 9.90 2.19 24.17
N VAL A 130 9.42 2.47 25.38
CA VAL A 130 9.32 1.48 26.46
C VAL A 130 8.42 0.29 26.08
N LEU A 131 7.43 0.51 25.21
CA LEU A 131 6.49 -0.52 24.75
C LEU A 131 6.94 -1.20 23.44
N GLY A 132 8.17 -0.95 22.97
CA GLY A 132 8.70 -1.55 21.74
C GLY A 132 8.05 -1.03 20.45
N LEU A 133 7.49 0.19 20.50
CA LEU A 133 6.84 0.84 19.37
C LEU A 133 7.73 1.92 18.74
N PRO A 134 7.43 2.39 17.50
CA PRO A 134 8.19 3.45 16.87
C PRO A 134 8.25 4.71 17.72
N GLU A 135 9.47 5.20 17.99
CA GLU A 135 9.72 6.36 18.85
C GLU A 135 9.94 7.68 18.08
N HIS A 136 10.34 7.61 16.81
CA HIS A 136 10.59 8.82 16.02
C HIS A 136 9.34 9.64 15.77
N PRO A 137 9.30 10.94 16.15
CA PRO A 137 8.13 11.81 15.98
C PRO A 137 7.55 11.83 14.56
N SER A 138 8.41 11.79 13.54
CA SER A 138 7.97 11.74 12.14
C SER A 138 7.22 10.46 11.79
N MET A 139 7.63 9.32 12.35
CA MET A 139 6.95 8.04 12.16
C MET A 139 5.64 7.99 12.94
N ILE A 140 5.64 8.49 14.17
CA ILE A 140 4.43 8.60 15.01
C ILE A 140 3.36 9.40 14.26
N LYS A 141 3.73 10.58 13.70
CA LYS A 141 2.81 11.41 12.91
C LYS A 141 2.25 10.67 11.69
N LYS A 142 3.10 9.90 10.97
CA LYS A 142 2.67 9.12 9.80
C LYS A 142 1.75 7.96 10.16
N LEU A 143 1.95 7.32 11.30
CA LEU A 143 1.16 6.17 11.74
C LEU A 143 -0.13 6.58 12.45
N LYS A 144 -0.16 7.76 13.06
CA LYS A 144 -1.36 8.27 13.75
C LYS A 144 -2.50 8.39 12.74
N GLY A 145 -3.66 7.89 13.11
CA GLY A 145 -4.88 7.96 12.29
C GLY A 145 -5.03 6.88 11.21
N ILE A 146 -3.98 6.09 10.89
CA ILE A 146 -4.09 5.02 9.86
C ILE A 146 -5.16 3.98 10.24
N CYS A 147 -5.35 3.71 11.53
CA CYS A 147 -6.37 2.80 12.01
C CYS A 147 -7.82 3.28 11.77
N HIS A 148 -8.02 4.54 11.40
CA HIS A 148 -9.31 5.12 11.04
C HIS A 148 -9.57 5.17 9.52
N LEU A 149 -8.60 4.78 8.71
CA LEU A 149 -8.78 4.67 7.27
C LEU A 149 -9.85 3.62 6.94
N SER A 150 -10.45 3.74 5.76
CA SER A 150 -11.42 2.75 5.29
C SER A 150 -10.82 1.34 5.22
N GLU A 151 -11.65 0.33 5.40
CA GLU A 151 -11.21 -1.08 5.41
C GLU A 151 -10.40 -1.48 4.16
N PRO A 152 -10.75 -1.07 2.93
CA PRO A 152 -9.93 -1.36 1.74
C PRO A 152 -8.51 -0.80 1.82
N LEU A 153 -8.33 0.40 2.37
CA LEU A 153 -7.00 1.01 2.57
C LEU A 153 -6.21 0.27 3.65
N GLN A 154 -6.83 -0.06 4.77
CA GLN A 154 -6.18 -0.87 5.82
C GLN A 154 -5.75 -2.25 5.28
N ASN A 155 -6.59 -2.94 4.52
CA ASN A 155 -6.28 -4.24 3.92
C ASN A 155 -5.12 -4.15 2.92
N SER A 156 -5.01 -3.04 2.19
CA SER A 156 -3.90 -2.79 1.27
C SER A 156 -2.56 -2.64 2.00
N ILE A 157 -2.56 -2.04 3.19
CA ILE A 157 -1.39 -1.97 4.08
C ILE A 157 -1.02 -3.37 4.59
N LEU A 158 -2.01 -4.12 5.08
CA LEU A 158 -1.79 -5.45 5.67
C LEU A 158 -1.27 -6.46 4.64
N SER A 159 -1.72 -6.37 3.39
CA SER A 159 -1.27 -7.23 2.29
C SER A 159 0.03 -6.76 1.62
N ASN A 160 0.61 -5.64 2.05
CA ASN A 160 1.78 -5.00 1.43
C ASN A 160 1.64 -4.77 -0.09
N THR A 161 0.42 -4.61 -0.61
CA THR A 161 0.18 -4.36 -2.03
C THR A 161 0.38 -2.89 -2.38
N ILE A 162 0.15 -2.01 -1.43
CA ILE A 162 0.31 -0.56 -1.56
C ILE A 162 1.20 -0.07 -0.41
N SER A 163 2.18 0.77 -0.73
CA SER A 163 3.05 1.34 0.30
C SER A 163 2.30 2.33 1.20
N LEU A 164 2.75 2.50 2.44
CA LEU A 164 2.16 3.47 3.37
C LEU A 164 2.07 4.88 2.76
N ALA A 165 3.12 5.32 2.05
CA ALA A 165 3.13 6.64 1.42
C ALA A 165 2.02 6.79 0.37
N MET A 166 1.75 5.76 -0.42
CA MET A 166 0.67 5.76 -1.40
C MET A 166 -0.70 5.65 -0.72
N VAL A 167 -0.84 4.86 0.34
CA VAL A 167 -2.10 4.79 1.09
C VAL A 167 -2.48 6.15 1.66
N LEU A 168 -1.52 6.89 2.22
CA LEU A 168 -1.76 8.25 2.72
C LEU A 168 -2.18 9.20 1.59
N GLU A 169 -1.56 9.10 0.40
CA GLU A 169 -1.96 9.87 -0.77
C GLU A 169 -3.38 9.52 -1.25
N LEU A 170 -3.73 8.24 -1.27
CA LEU A 170 -5.08 7.79 -1.64
C LEU A 170 -6.14 8.16 -0.60
N SER A 171 -5.78 8.27 0.67
CA SER A 171 -6.72 8.65 1.74
C SER A 171 -7.20 10.10 1.67
N GLU A 172 -6.51 10.94 0.90
CA GLU A 172 -6.91 12.34 0.63
C GLU A 172 -7.95 12.45 -0.51
N MET A 173 -8.24 11.34 -1.21
CA MET A 173 -9.20 11.28 -2.30
C MET A 173 -10.59 10.84 -1.81
N SER A 174 -11.58 10.90 -2.71
CA SER A 174 -12.88 10.28 -2.43
C SER A 174 -12.72 8.75 -2.22
N GLU A 175 -13.62 8.16 -1.46
CA GLU A 175 -13.54 6.72 -1.17
C GLU A 175 -13.64 5.86 -2.45
N ASP A 176 -14.44 6.29 -3.41
CA ASP A 176 -14.62 5.57 -4.68
C ASP A 176 -13.38 5.66 -5.57
N ASP A 177 -12.73 6.83 -5.64
CA ASP A 177 -11.49 7.02 -6.38
C ASP A 177 -10.36 6.18 -5.77
N ALA A 178 -10.24 6.20 -4.44
CA ALA A 178 -9.27 5.37 -3.72
C ALA A 178 -9.49 3.87 -3.99
N LYS A 179 -10.75 3.39 -3.95
CA LYS A 179 -11.11 2.00 -4.29
C LYS A 179 -10.71 1.62 -5.71
N GLY A 180 -10.88 2.53 -6.67
CA GLY A 180 -10.47 2.32 -8.07
C GLY A 180 -8.98 2.05 -8.18
N PHE A 181 -8.14 2.90 -7.57
CA PHE A 181 -6.69 2.71 -7.55
C PHE A 181 -6.26 1.46 -6.78
N ILE A 182 -6.89 1.16 -5.64
CA ILE A 182 -6.61 -0.05 -4.86
C ILE A 182 -6.81 -1.30 -5.72
N LYS A 183 -7.94 -1.42 -6.43
CA LYS A 183 -8.22 -2.55 -7.34
C LYS A 183 -7.13 -2.67 -8.40
N LEU A 184 -6.76 -1.55 -9.03
CA LEU A 184 -5.74 -1.51 -10.08
C LEU A 184 -4.38 -1.98 -9.55
N PHE A 185 -3.93 -1.47 -8.41
CA PHE A 185 -2.63 -1.79 -7.83
C PHE A 185 -2.55 -3.21 -7.26
N ASN A 186 -3.65 -3.76 -6.75
CA ASN A 186 -3.73 -5.15 -6.32
C ASN A 186 -3.50 -6.14 -7.49
N ILE A 187 -3.99 -5.79 -8.70
CA ILE A 187 -3.77 -6.60 -9.90
C ILE A 187 -2.33 -6.47 -10.37
N LEU A 188 -1.79 -5.24 -10.43
CA LEU A 188 -0.53 -4.94 -11.10
C LEU A 188 0.72 -5.13 -10.22
N LYS A 189 0.60 -5.03 -8.88
CA LYS A 189 1.72 -5.10 -7.91
C LYS A 189 2.90 -4.18 -8.27
N LEU A 190 2.65 -2.90 -8.33
CA LEU A 190 3.58 -1.87 -8.79
C LEU A 190 4.49 -1.35 -7.67
N SER A 191 5.71 -0.92 -8.02
CA SER A 191 6.53 -0.09 -7.13
C SER A 191 5.89 1.28 -6.89
N LEU A 192 6.25 1.95 -5.78
CA LEU A 192 5.70 3.26 -5.40
C LEU A 192 5.81 4.30 -6.53
N ASN A 193 6.95 4.38 -7.22
CA ASN A 193 7.13 5.35 -8.31
C ASN A 193 6.17 5.11 -9.48
N LYS A 194 5.93 3.85 -9.83
CA LYS A 194 4.97 3.49 -10.87
C LYS A 194 3.53 3.73 -10.43
N GLN A 195 3.20 3.52 -9.15
CA GLN A 195 1.90 3.86 -8.59
C GLN A 195 1.66 5.38 -8.66
N LYS A 196 2.62 6.20 -8.21
CA LYS A 196 2.55 7.67 -8.31
C LYS A 196 2.37 8.15 -9.74
N GLU A 197 3.14 7.62 -10.68
CA GLU A 197 3.01 7.95 -12.09
C GLU A 197 1.59 7.69 -12.62
N ILE A 198 1.01 6.52 -12.32
CA ILE A 198 -0.35 6.20 -12.74
C ILE A 198 -1.38 7.12 -12.09
N VAL A 199 -1.26 7.39 -10.78
CA VAL A 199 -2.17 8.31 -10.07
C VAL A 199 -2.14 9.69 -10.72
N THR A 200 -0.94 10.23 -10.98
CA THR A 200 -0.77 11.54 -11.62
C THR A 200 -1.41 11.57 -13.00
N LEU A 201 -1.07 10.59 -13.86
CA LEU A 201 -1.62 10.51 -15.22
C LEU A 201 -3.14 10.41 -15.24
N VAL A 202 -3.72 9.57 -14.38
CA VAL A 202 -5.17 9.39 -14.30
C VAL A 202 -5.87 10.66 -13.83
N LYS A 203 -5.34 11.32 -12.78
CA LYS A 203 -5.87 12.61 -12.29
C LYS A 203 -5.84 13.68 -13.36
N GLU A 204 -4.72 13.83 -14.07
CA GLU A 204 -4.56 14.83 -15.12
C GLU A 204 -5.45 14.56 -16.34
N ILE A 205 -5.65 13.27 -16.70
CA ILE A 205 -6.58 12.88 -17.77
C ILE A 205 -8.02 13.19 -17.35
N ALA A 206 -8.40 12.82 -16.13
CA ALA A 206 -9.74 13.06 -15.57
C ALA A 206 -10.08 14.56 -15.60
N MET A 207 -9.14 15.41 -15.13
CA MET A 207 -9.29 16.86 -15.13
C MET A 207 -9.39 17.42 -16.55
N ARG A 208 -8.55 16.99 -17.49
CA ARG A 208 -8.56 17.49 -18.88
C ARG A 208 -9.81 17.10 -19.65
N GLU A 209 -10.35 15.92 -19.39
CA GLU A 209 -11.49 15.35 -20.14
C GLU A 209 -12.83 15.53 -19.43
N ASP A 210 -12.83 16.26 -18.30
CA ASP A 210 -14.03 16.47 -17.45
C ASP A 210 -14.71 15.13 -17.08
N LYS A 211 -13.89 14.16 -16.63
CA LYS A 211 -14.32 12.81 -16.23
C LYS A 211 -13.96 12.56 -14.78
N SER A 212 -14.68 11.64 -14.13
CA SER A 212 -14.25 11.13 -12.84
C SER A 212 -13.02 10.20 -13.00
N ILE A 213 -12.22 10.09 -11.94
CA ILE A 213 -11.09 9.13 -11.87
C ILE A 213 -11.58 7.72 -12.17
N GLN A 214 -12.72 7.33 -11.60
CA GLN A 214 -13.33 6.03 -11.83
C GLN A 214 -13.70 5.79 -13.31
N GLN A 215 -14.23 6.80 -14.00
CA GLN A 215 -14.53 6.70 -15.43
C GLN A 215 -13.25 6.46 -16.25
N VAL A 216 -12.15 7.13 -15.92
CA VAL A 216 -10.86 6.93 -16.61
C VAL A 216 -10.32 5.52 -16.37
N ILE A 217 -10.36 5.03 -15.12
CA ILE A 217 -9.88 3.69 -14.76
C ILE A 217 -10.74 2.59 -15.40
N ASP A 218 -12.05 2.81 -15.50
CA ASP A 218 -13.02 1.82 -15.97
C ASP A 218 -13.17 1.76 -17.49
N GLU A 219 -12.41 2.55 -18.23
CA GLU A 219 -12.49 2.56 -19.68
C GLU A 219 -12.11 1.24 -20.35
N SER A 220 -12.73 1.01 -21.51
CA SER A 220 -12.59 -0.24 -22.28
C SER A 220 -11.13 -0.61 -22.58
N PRO A 221 -10.22 0.30 -22.99
CA PRO A 221 -8.83 -0.05 -23.28
C PRO A 221 -8.09 -0.56 -22.03
N LEU A 222 -8.24 0.10 -20.87
CA LEU A 222 -7.61 -0.34 -19.62
C LEU A 222 -8.16 -1.68 -19.17
N LYS A 223 -9.49 -1.88 -19.23
CA LYS A 223 -10.12 -3.16 -18.91
C LYS A 223 -9.66 -4.29 -19.81
N LYS A 224 -9.47 -4.04 -21.12
CA LYS A 224 -8.92 -5.03 -22.05
C LYS A 224 -7.51 -5.46 -21.68
N ILE A 225 -6.62 -4.52 -21.35
CA ILE A 225 -5.26 -4.82 -20.90
C ILE A 225 -5.28 -5.64 -19.61
N LEU A 226 -6.10 -5.25 -18.63
CA LEU A 226 -6.18 -5.94 -17.34
C LEU A 226 -6.70 -7.38 -17.47
N ARG A 227 -7.67 -7.62 -18.36
CA ARG A 227 -8.31 -8.93 -18.59
C ARG A 227 -7.51 -9.85 -19.52
N ASN A 228 -6.53 -9.34 -20.24
CA ASN A 228 -5.73 -10.15 -21.15
C ASN A 228 -4.90 -11.17 -20.37
N GLU A 229 -5.17 -12.45 -20.51
CA GLU A 229 -4.50 -13.55 -19.82
C GLU A 229 -3.11 -13.85 -20.40
N ASP A 230 -2.87 -13.47 -21.65
CA ASP A 230 -1.56 -13.67 -22.32
C ASP A 230 -0.48 -12.71 -21.77
N LEU A 231 -0.88 -11.65 -21.06
CA LEU A 231 0.04 -10.66 -20.50
C LEU A 231 0.35 -10.95 -19.04
N ASP A 232 1.64 -10.96 -18.69
CA ASP A 232 2.05 -10.96 -17.29
C ASP A 232 1.80 -9.61 -16.61
N LYS A 233 1.97 -9.55 -15.29
CA LYS A 233 1.72 -8.32 -14.50
C LYS A 233 2.60 -7.14 -14.92
N ASN A 234 3.85 -7.40 -15.31
CA ASN A 234 4.78 -6.37 -15.74
C ASN A 234 4.42 -5.81 -17.12
N GLN A 235 4.03 -6.68 -18.04
CA GLN A 235 3.54 -6.32 -19.37
C GLN A 235 2.23 -5.52 -19.28
N LYS A 236 1.27 -5.96 -18.43
CA LYS A 236 0.05 -5.18 -18.16
C LYS A 236 0.38 -3.80 -17.63
N ALA A 237 1.26 -3.70 -16.63
CA ALA A 237 1.69 -2.45 -16.05
C ALA A 237 2.37 -1.52 -17.08
N HIS A 238 3.22 -2.07 -17.93
CA HIS A 238 3.89 -1.35 -19.00
C HIS A 238 2.87 -0.79 -20.01
N ASN A 239 1.97 -1.64 -20.51
CA ASN A 239 0.97 -1.27 -21.50
C ASN A 239 -0.02 -0.21 -20.97
N ILE A 240 -0.45 -0.33 -19.70
CA ILE A 240 -1.29 0.68 -19.06
C ILE A 240 -0.58 2.02 -18.97
N ARG A 241 0.69 2.05 -18.56
CA ARG A 241 1.46 3.29 -18.45
C ARG A 241 1.68 3.94 -19.82
N ILE A 242 1.98 3.16 -20.85
CA ILE A 242 2.08 3.66 -22.23
C ILE A 242 0.74 4.26 -22.66
N TYR A 243 -0.37 3.52 -22.49
CA TYR A 243 -1.70 4.01 -22.85
C TYR A 243 -2.04 5.33 -22.16
N LEU A 244 -1.83 5.41 -20.85
CA LEU A 244 -2.10 6.62 -20.08
C LEU A 244 -1.21 7.79 -20.51
N LYS A 245 0.08 7.57 -20.77
CA LYS A 245 0.99 8.60 -21.30
C LYS A 245 0.54 9.12 -22.65
N GLN A 246 0.27 8.22 -23.58
CA GLN A 246 -0.18 8.59 -24.94
C GLN A 246 -1.50 9.37 -24.89
N ARG A 247 -2.40 8.99 -24.01
CA ARG A 247 -3.65 9.70 -23.81
C ARG A 247 -3.46 11.07 -23.17
N ARG A 248 -2.57 11.18 -22.19
CA ARG A 248 -2.26 12.44 -21.51
C ARG A 248 -1.54 13.42 -22.41
N PHE A 249 -0.64 12.92 -23.26
CA PHE A 249 0.21 13.70 -24.15
C PHE A 249 0.00 13.31 -25.63
N PRO A 250 -1.18 13.56 -26.23
CA PRO A 250 -1.50 13.06 -27.56
C PRO A 250 -0.59 13.63 -28.66
N THR A 251 -0.16 14.87 -28.52
CA THR A 251 0.77 15.50 -29.47
C THR A 251 2.12 14.81 -29.46
N ILE A 252 2.70 14.57 -28.27
CA ILE A 252 3.97 13.87 -28.12
C ILE A 252 3.85 12.45 -28.66
N ALA A 253 2.77 11.73 -28.33
CA ALA A 253 2.51 10.39 -28.84
C ALA A 253 2.39 10.35 -30.37
N GLY A 254 1.82 11.38 -30.98
CA GLY A 254 1.78 11.53 -32.43
C GLY A 254 3.16 11.71 -33.06
N ILE A 255 4.01 12.54 -32.43
CA ILE A 255 5.39 12.77 -32.84
C ILE A 255 6.22 11.47 -32.67
N GLU A 256 6.14 10.79 -31.52
CA GLU A 256 6.80 9.50 -31.27
C GLU A 256 6.47 8.47 -32.35
N LYS A 257 5.19 8.30 -32.65
CA LYS A 257 4.74 7.35 -33.69
C LYS A 257 5.25 7.72 -35.08
N SER A 258 5.31 9.02 -35.39
CA SER A 258 5.85 9.51 -36.66
C SER A 258 7.36 9.27 -36.74
N TYR A 259 8.07 9.57 -35.65
CA TYR A 259 9.51 9.30 -35.50
C TYR A 259 9.83 7.82 -35.70
N GLU A 260 9.15 6.92 -34.98
CA GLU A 260 9.36 5.47 -35.13
C GLU A 260 9.13 4.99 -36.56
N ARG A 261 8.04 5.44 -37.20
CA ARG A 261 7.74 5.11 -38.60
C ARG A 261 8.81 5.59 -39.57
N TYR A 262 9.34 6.80 -39.37
CA TYR A 262 10.40 7.32 -40.22
C TYR A 262 11.76 6.69 -39.93
N CYS A 263 12.07 6.41 -38.67
CA CYS A 263 13.27 5.64 -38.28
C CYS A 263 13.31 4.24 -38.92
N GLN A 264 12.18 3.52 -38.97
CA GLN A 264 12.08 2.27 -39.67
C GLN A 264 12.38 2.40 -41.19
N LYS A 265 11.91 3.50 -41.81
CA LYS A 265 12.17 3.79 -43.25
C LYS A 265 13.57 4.28 -43.51
N LEU A 266 14.27 4.85 -42.52
CA LEU A 266 15.70 5.19 -42.65
C LEU A 266 16.55 3.98 -42.79
N ASN A 267 16.13 2.78 -42.31
CA ASN A 267 16.86 1.54 -42.31
C ASN A 267 18.32 1.72 -41.89
N LEU A 268 18.50 2.24 -40.66
CA LEU A 268 19.83 2.57 -40.12
C LEU A 268 20.71 1.33 -40.08
N GLU A 269 21.95 1.46 -40.62
CA GLU A 269 22.94 0.38 -40.58
C GLU A 269 23.34 0.03 -39.14
N ARG A 270 23.86 -1.18 -39.00
CA ARG A 270 24.36 -1.69 -37.70
C ARG A 270 25.49 -0.79 -37.19
N GLY A 271 25.30 -0.23 -35.97
CA GLY A 271 26.23 0.73 -35.39
C GLY A 271 25.72 2.18 -35.39
N PHE A 272 24.65 2.50 -36.14
CA PHE A 272 23.96 3.77 -36.06
C PHE A 272 22.78 3.74 -35.11
N LYS A 273 22.64 4.81 -34.34
CA LYS A 273 21.44 5.07 -33.54
C LYS A 273 21.10 6.55 -33.63
N LEU A 274 19.90 6.89 -34.07
CA LEU A 274 19.34 8.23 -33.97
C LEU A 274 18.56 8.29 -32.65
N ILE A 275 18.89 9.26 -31.82
CA ILE A 275 18.28 9.45 -30.50
C ILE A 275 17.50 10.75 -30.55
N PRO A 276 16.18 10.72 -30.33
CA PRO A 276 15.38 11.93 -30.25
C PRO A 276 15.64 12.66 -28.93
N PRO A 277 15.32 13.95 -28.86
CA PRO A 277 15.33 14.68 -27.59
C PRO A 277 14.31 14.07 -26.61
N ALA A 278 14.58 14.22 -25.32
CA ALA A 278 13.66 13.76 -24.29
C ALA A 278 12.27 14.41 -24.49
N ASN A 279 11.22 13.56 -24.51
CA ASN A 279 9.83 13.96 -24.75
C ASN A 279 9.59 14.83 -25.99
N PHE A 280 10.53 14.90 -26.93
CA PHE A 280 10.49 15.78 -28.10
C PHE A 280 10.34 17.28 -27.75
N GLU A 281 10.82 17.70 -26.59
CA GLU A 281 10.73 19.08 -26.10
C GLU A 281 11.87 19.99 -26.60
N SER A 282 12.88 19.44 -27.25
CA SER A 282 14.03 20.16 -27.81
C SER A 282 14.19 19.84 -29.31
N PRO A 283 14.71 20.75 -30.13
CA PRO A 283 15.01 20.45 -31.53
C PRO A 283 16.26 19.60 -31.74
N THR A 284 16.97 19.19 -30.68
CA THR A 284 18.26 18.55 -30.77
C THR A 284 18.14 17.03 -30.88
N TYR A 285 18.45 16.47 -32.04
CA TYR A 285 18.63 15.03 -32.25
C TYR A 285 20.11 14.67 -32.15
N THR A 286 20.38 13.45 -31.66
CA THR A 286 21.76 12.97 -31.51
C THR A 286 21.96 11.71 -32.32
N PHE A 287 23.00 11.68 -33.15
CA PHE A 287 23.50 10.45 -33.76
C PHE A 287 24.54 9.82 -32.86
N GLN A 288 24.34 8.55 -32.54
CA GLN A 288 25.30 7.73 -31.83
C GLN A 288 25.90 6.72 -32.83
N LEU A 289 27.24 6.69 -32.93
CA LEU A 289 27.98 5.78 -33.76
C LEU A 289 28.77 4.80 -32.89
N SER A 290 28.65 3.51 -33.15
CA SER A 290 29.37 2.46 -32.44
C SER A 290 30.20 1.66 -33.44
N PHE A 291 31.54 1.57 -33.23
CA PHE A 291 32.48 0.87 -34.10
C PHE A 291 33.57 0.21 -33.28
N ASN A 292 34.14 -0.89 -33.81
CA ASN A 292 35.22 -1.65 -33.18
C ASN A 292 36.59 -1.41 -33.81
N ASN A 293 36.66 -0.85 -35.02
CA ASN A 293 37.90 -0.57 -35.72
C ASN A 293 37.74 0.53 -36.77
N MET A 294 38.86 1.03 -37.32
CA MET A 294 38.88 2.14 -38.27
C MET A 294 38.21 1.79 -39.62
N SER A 295 38.21 0.54 -40.03
CA SER A 295 37.53 0.09 -41.28
C SER A 295 36.00 0.27 -41.11
N GLN A 296 35.46 -0.17 -39.99
CA GLN A 296 34.03 0.07 -39.67
C GLN A 296 33.70 1.56 -39.59
N LEU A 297 34.56 2.39 -38.96
CA LEU A 297 34.32 3.81 -38.89
C LEU A 297 34.29 4.47 -40.27
N LYS A 298 35.17 4.06 -41.20
CA LYS A 298 35.15 4.53 -42.59
C LYS A 298 33.87 4.12 -43.33
N GLY A 299 33.41 2.88 -43.15
CA GLY A 299 32.11 2.40 -43.67
C GLY A 299 30.92 3.22 -43.13
N LEU A 300 30.89 3.46 -41.82
CA LEU A 300 29.86 4.29 -41.19
C LEU A 300 29.86 5.73 -41.72
N LYS A 301 31.03 6.31 -42.06
CA LYS A 301 31.09 7.64 -42.70
C LYS A 301 30.34 7.64 -44.03
N THR A 302 30.59 6.66 -44.90
CA THR A 302 29.91 6.55 -46.19
C THR A 302 28.41 6.37 -46.03
N ALA A 303 28.00 5.55 -45.07
CA ALA A 303 26.59 5.33 -44.73
C ALA A 303 25.95 6.63 -44.19
N PHE A 304 26.66 7.40 -43.39
CA PHE A 304 26.17 8.72 -42.89
C PHE A 304 25.96 9.74 -44.01
N ASP A 305 26.89 9.80 -44.97
CA ASP A 305 26.76 10.68 -46.15
C ASP A 305 25.54 10.31 -47.02
N ALA A 306 25.24 9.02 -47.13
CA ALA A 306 24.02 8.53 -47.80
C ALA A 306 22.75 8.88 -46.98
N LEU A 307 22.82 8.73 -45.66
CA LEU A 307 21.72 9.05 -44.73
C LEU A 307 21.31 10.52 -44.79
N MET A 308 22.28 11.44 -44.90
CA MET A 308 22.03 12.88 -45.02
C MET A 308 21.21 13.24 -46.26
N LYS A 309 21.21 12.40 -47.30
CA LYS A 309 20.40 12.58 -48.51
C LYS A 309 19.02 11.92 -48.43
N ASN A 310 18.74 11.19 -47.33
CA ASN A 310 17.51 10.45 -47.19
C ASN A 310 16.33 11.40 -46.81
N PRO A 311 15.24 11.41 -47.60
CA PRO A 311 14.11 12.34 -47.35
C PRO A 311 13.38 12.09 -46.04
N TYR A 312 13.52 10.88 -45.47
CA TYR A 312 12.89 10.58 -44.18
C TYR A 312 13.64 11.20 -42.98
N LEU A 313 14.98 11.40 -43.12
CA LEU A 313 15.72 12.13 -42.09
C LEU A 313 15.24 13.57 -41.98
N LYS A 314 15.05 14.25 -43.09
CA LYS A 314 14.49 15.58 -43.12
C LYS A 314 13.11 15.66 -42.45
N LYS A 315 12.24 14.67 -42.69
CA LYS A 315 10.92 14.58 -42.06
C LYS A 315 10.94 14.29 -40.54
N ILE A 316 12.08 13.87 -40.03
CA ILE A 316 12.27 13.66 -38.58
C ILE A 316 12.73 14.94 -37.92
N VAL A 317 13.59 15.71 -38.59
CA VAL A 317 14.29 16.87 -37.99
C VAL A 317 13.54 18.17 -38.21
N ASP A 318 12.85 18.34 -39.35
CA ASP A 318 11.99 19.46 -39.68
C ASP A 318 10.55 19.26 -39.17
#